data_c9a116f7d47970b163b89d0e7aea9b6f
#
_entry.id   c9a116f7d47970b163b89d0e7aea9b6f
#
_cell.length_a   1.000
_cell.length_b   1.000
_cell.length_c   1.000
_cell.angle_alpha   90.00
_cell.angle_beta   90.00
_cell.angle_gamma   90.00
#
_symmetry.space_group_name_H-M   'P 1'
#
loop_
_entity.id
_entity.type
_entity.pdbx_description
1 polymer ?
#
loop_
_entity_poly.entity_id
_entity_poly.type
_entity_poly.pdbx_seq_one_letter_code
_entity_poly.pdbx_strand_id
1 'polypeptide(L)'
;MIEAAVFRGLDRRRVLAKGERIEDHVVKAADVALGKAGLEPVDIDRLYGYITVPEYLTPNSLYHVHHLLGLPPEVMVVPINSEYSNFLLGVVHAAEAVEAGRTRNSLVACGANWTGHMDYTKGHAVSIGDAAGAAVVGPSDRFVVVDHLTRTASSQYHGLTMTMRTLHLNGLTLLPTDPVTGLPTPTYDMTQTGIEDLGGLIKDAVPVVALDLLKRNDVDPNQVTLLTHQGSRILMDHWNERIKPREYLDTLAEHGNMTLATYPVNLAYYLDEITTEYTLIVAVACGLHVTALLLRN
;
A
#
# COMPACT_ATOMS: atom_id res chain seq x y z
N MET A 1 -5.23 23.91 -11.10
CA MET A 1 -4.13 23.73 -12.06
C MET A 1 -2.79 23.37 -11.38
N ILE A 2 -2.44 23.92 -10.24
CA ILE A 2 -1.18 23.57 -9.52
C ILE A 2 -1.20 22.11 -9.03
N GLU A 3 -2.32 21.64 -8.53
CA GLU A 3 -2.51 20.28 -8.02
C GLU A 3 -2.22 19.21 -9.09
N ALA A 4 -2.76 19.36 -10.31
CA ALA A 4 -2.51 18.41 -11.40
C ALA A 4 -1.05 18.40 -11.88
N ALA A 5 -0.31 19.50 -11.69
CA ALA A 5 1.10 19.58 -12.09
C ALA A 5 2.03 18.73 -11.19
N VAL A 6 1.62 18.42 -9.99
CA VAL A 6 2.37 17.58 -9.05
C VAL A 6 2.25 16.10 -9.45
N PHE A 7 1.08 15.67 -9.95
CA PHE A 7 0.80 14.28 -10.33
C PHE A 7 1.18 14.02 -11.79
N ARG A 8 2.48 13.78 -12.04
CA ARG A 8 3.06 13.53 -13.37
C ARG A 8 3.68 12.13 -13.47
N GLY A 9 3.95 11.70 -14.70
CA GLY A 9 4.60 10.42 -15.00
C GLY A 9 3.62 9.26 -15.17
N LEU A 10 2.36 9.57 -15.47
CA LEU A 10 1.26 8.62 -15.62
C LEU A 10 0.87 8.53 -17.11
N ASP A 11 0.91 7.33 -17.68
CA ASP A 11 0.40 7.07 -19.02
C ASP A 11 -0.97 6.37 -18.94
N ARG A 12 -1.11 5.44 -18.03
CA ARG A 12 -2.33 4.67 -17.81
C ARG A 12 -2.45 4.24 -16.35
N ARG A 13 -3.63 3.76 -15.97
CA ARG A 13 -3.91 3.13 -14.69
C ARG A 13 -4.97 2.06 -14.86
N ARG A 14 -5.09 1.18 -13.88
CA ARG A 14 -6.11 0.14 -13.84
C ARG A 14 -7.28 0.60 -12.99
N VAL A 15 -8.46 0.22 -13.41
CA VAL A 15 -9.73 0.53 -12.74
C VAL A 15 -10.58 -0.73 -12.77
N LEU A 16 -11.22 -1.06 -11.66
CA LEU A 16 -12.17 -2.16 -11.61
C LEU A 16 -13.31 -1.92 -12.61
N ALA A 17 -13.61 -2.92 -13.42
CA ALA A 17 -14.76 -2.87 -14.30
C ALA A 17 -16.06 -2.93 -13.48
N LYS A 18 -17.16 -2.47 -14.09
CA LYS A 18 -18.48 -2.54 -13.42
C LYS A 18 -18.83 -3.96 -13.03
N GLY A 19 -19.06 -4.17 -11.74
CA GLY A 19 -19.42 -5.48 -11.16
C GLY A 19 -18.21 -6.33 -10.74
N GLU A 20 -16.98 -5.90 -11.00
CA GLU A 20 -15.79 -6.53 -10.41
C GLU A 20 -15.65 -6.12 -8.94
N ARG A 21 -15.16 -7.05 -8.14
CA ARG A 21 -14.88 -6.85 -6.72
C ARG A 21 -13.39 -6.93 -6.47
N ILE A 22 -12.89 -6.04 -5.63
CA ILE A 22 -11.47 -6.04 -5.28
C ILE A 22 -11.07 -7.31 -4.52
N GLU A 23 -11.97 -7.89 -3.74
CA GLU A 23 -11.75 -9.12 -3.00
C GLU A 23 -11.37 -10.29 -3.93
N ASP A 24 -12.03 -10.40 -5.10
CA ASP A 24 -11.73 -11.45 -6.09
C ASP A 24 -10.31 -11.31 -6.67
N HIS A 25 -9.83 -10.06 -6.82
CA HIS A 25 -8.46 -9.80 -7.25
C HIS A 25 -7.45 -10.07 -6.15
N VAL A 26 -7.79 -9.81 -4.89
CA VAL A 26 -6.95 -10.16 -3.73
C VAL A 26 -6.82 -11.67 -3.60
N VAL A 27 -7.89 -12.42 -3.80
CA VAL A 27 -7.87 -13.90 -3.82
C VAL A 27 -6.93 -14.39 -4.90
N LYS A 28 -7.04 -13.89 -6.14
CA LYS A 28 -6.13 -14.27 -7.23
C LYS A 28 -4.66 -13.95 -6.92
N ALA A 29 -4.40 -12.80 -6.30
CA ALA A 29 -3.05 -12.43 -5.90
C ALA A 29 -2.51 -13.36 -4.79
N ALA A 30 -3.36 -13.74 -3.84
CA ALA A 30 -3.03 -14.68 -2.78
C ALA A 30 -2.75 -16.09 -3.33
N ASP A 31 -3.58 -16.60 -4.25
CA ASP A 31 -3.37 -17.89 -4.91
C ASP A 31 -2.03 -17.93 -5.65
N VAL A 32 -1.66 -16.85 -6.35
CA VAL A 32 -0.35 -16.73 -7.00
C VAL A 32 0.79 -16.75 -5.98
N ALA A 33 0.65 -16.05 -4.85
CA ALA A 33 1.66 -16.00 -3.80
C ALA A 33 1.82 -17.37 -3.13
N LEU A 34 0.73 -18.06 -2.82
CA LEU A 34 0.73 -19.43 -2.29
C LEU A 34 1.40 -20.40 -3.26
N GLY A 35 1.00 -20.37 -4.53
CA GLY A 35 1.59 -21.23 -5.56
C GLY A 35 3.09 -21.01 -5.74
N LYS A 36 3.58 -19.76 -5.70
CA LYS A 36 5.02 -19.44 -5.73
C LYS A 36 5.76 -19.95 -4.50
N ALA A 37 5.11 -19.96 -3.34
CA ALA A 37 5.65 -20.48 -2.10
C ALA A 37 5.57 -22.04 -1.99
N GLY A 38 4.85 -22.70 -2.91
CA GLY A 38 4.58 -24.14 -2.84
C GLY A 38 3.69 -24.52 -1.65
N LEU A 39 2.78 -23.64 -1.26
CA LEU A 39 1.88 -23.78 -0.11
C LEU A 39 0.43 -23.81 -0.56
N GLU A 40 -0.40 -24.45 0.25
CA GLU A 40 -1.84 -24.50 0.14
C GLU A 40 -2.49 -23.60 1.21
N PRO A 41 -3.78 -23.21 1.09
CA PRO A 41 -4.45 -22.42 2.12
C PRO A 41 -4.38 -23.01 3.54
N VAL A 42 -4.34 -24.33 3.67
CA VAL A 42 -4.24 -25.04 4.95
C VAL A 42 -2.88 -24.84 5.66
N ASP A 43 -1.86 -24.41 4.94
CA ASP A 43 -0.51 -24.17 5.50
C ASP A 43 -0.35 -22.76 6.10
N ILE A 44 -1.40 -21.93 6.05
CA ILE A 44 -1.38 -20.55 6.55
C ILE A 44 -1.91 -20.50 7.98
N ASP A 45 -1.15 -19.86 8.86
CA ASP A 45 -1.49 -19.67 10.28
C ASP A 45 -2.16 -18.31 10.55
N ARG A 46 -1.83 -17.29 9.76
CA ARG A 46 -2.38 -15.92 9.90
C ARG A 46 -2.56 -15.23 8.57
N LEU A 47 -3.61 -14.42 8.50
CA LEU A 47 -3.88 -13.50 7.39
C LEU A 47 -3.80 -12.06 7.89
N TYR A 48 -2.78 -11.33 7.43
CA TYR A 48 -2.61 -9.89 7.65
C TYR A 48 -2.97 -9.11 6.40
N GLY A 49 -3.28 -7.83 6.57
CA GLY A 49 -3.47 -6.92 5.44
C GLY A 49 -4.67 -6.02 5.59
N TYR A 50 -5.18 -5.52 4.47
CA TYR A 50 -6.33 -4.62 4.46
C TYR A 50 -6.94 -4.52 3.06
N ILE A 51 -8.26 -4.35 3.01
CA ILE A 51 -8.98 -3.97 1.81
C ILE A 51 -9.47 -2.53 2.00
N THR A 52 -9.12 -1.66 1.07
CA THR A 52 -9.52 -0.26 1.10
C THR A 52 -10.08 0.16 -0.26
N VAL A 53 -11.29 0.66 -0.38
CA VAL A 53 -12.29 0.96 0.66
C VAL A 53 -13.10 -0.32 0.91
N PRO A 54 -13.30 -0.75 2.17
CA PRO A 54 -14.06 -1.95 2.44
C PRO A 54 -15.56 -1.72 2.16
N GLU A 55 -16.27 -2.80 1.82
CA GLU A 55 -17.73 -2.76 1.61
C GLU A 55 -18.49 -2.27 2.88
N TYR A 56 -18.01 -2.68 4.05
CA TYR A 56 -18.54 -2.26 5.35
C TYR A 56 -17.44 -1.56 6.15
N LEU A 57 -17.81 -0.60 6.98
CA LEU A 57 -16.87 -0.02 7.96
C LEU A 57 -16.34 -1.09 8.92
N THR A 58 -17.19 -2.09 9.24
CA THR A 58 -16.83 -3.28 10.01
C THR A 58 -17.81 -4.40 9.69
N PRO A 59 -17.35 -5.65 9.48
CA PRO A 59 -15.93 -6.06 9.41
C PRO A 59 -15.22 -5.56 8.15
N ASN A 60 -13.88 -5.54 8.16
CA ASN A 60 -13.12 -5.30 6.93
C ASN A 60 -13.27 -6.48 5.95
N SER A 61 -13.31 -6.21 4.65
CA SER A 61 -13.45 -7.24 3.60
C SER A 61 -12.35 -8.31 3.61
N LEU A 62 -11.27 -8.13 4.39
CA LEU A 62 -10.24 -9.16 4.58
C LEU A 62 -10.83 -10.45 5.19
N TYR A 63 -11.87 -10.36 6.02
CA TYR A 63 -12.60 -11.54 6.51
C TYR A 63 -13.34 -12.27 5.39
N HIS A 64 -13.82 -11.56 4.39
CA HIS A 64 -14.42 -12.18 3.20
C HIS A 64 -13.37 -12.88 2.34
N VAL A 65 -12.18 -12.27 2.18
CA VAL A 65 -11.03 -12.90 1.52
C VAL A 65 -10.62 -14.21 2.21
N HIS A 66 -10.61 -14.25 3.54
CA HIS A 66 -10.38 -15.48 4.31
C HIS A 66 -11.35 -16.59 3.89
N HIS A 67 -12.64 -16.27 3.81
CA HIS A 67 -13.66 -17.22 3.38
C HIS A 67 -13.48 -17.68 1.91
N LEU A 68 -13.23 -16.75 1.00
CA LEU A 68 -13.06 -17.04 -0.43
C LEU A 68 -11.83 -17.90 -0.73
N LEU A 69 -10.75 -17.73 0.05
CA LEU A 69 -9.54 -18.55 -0.04
C LEU A 69 -9.72 -19.94 0.58
N GLY A 70 -10.81 -20.19 1.30
CA GLY A 70 -10.99 -21.44 2.03
C GLY A 70 -9.97 -21.65 3.15
N LEU A 71 -9.48 -20.57 3.76
CA LEU A 71 -8.55 -20.67 4.89
C LEU A 71 -9.22 -21.38 6.08
N PRO A 72 -8.50 -22.21 6.85
CA PRO A 72 -9.01 -22.87 8.05
C PRO A 72 -9.59 -21.88 9.07
N PRO A 73 -10.60 -22.26 9.84
CA PRO A 73 -11.23 -21.38 10.85
C PRO A 73 -10.26 -20.98 11.99
N GLU A 74 -9.17 -21.71 12.16
CA GLU A 74 -8.09 -21.40 13.11
C GLU A 74 -7.20 -20.26 12.67
N VAL A 75 -7.22 -19.87 11.39
CA VAL A 75 -6.43 -18.77 10.86
C VAL A 75 -6.88 -17.44 11.42
N MET A 76 -6.02 -16.80 12.18
CA MET A 76 -6.29 -15.47 12.71
C MET A 76 -6.26 -14.42 11.60
N VAL A 77 -7.36 -13.67 11.42
CA VAL A 77 -7.44 -12.54 10.49
C VAL A 77 -7.12 -11.24 11.23
N VAL A 78 -6.14 -10.50 10.75
CA VAL A 78 -5.64 -9.26 11.36
C VAL A 78 -5.68 -8.11 10.35
N PRO A 79 -6.81 -7.38 10.24
CA PRO A 79 -6.87 -6.18 9.42
C PRO A 79 -5.97 -5.08 10.01
N ILE A 80 -5.07 -4.55 9.18
CA ILE A 80 -4.15 -3.46 9.55
C ILE A 80 -4.59 -2.19 8.83
N ASN A 81 -5.30 -1.33 9.52
CA ASN A 81 -5.70 -0.02 8.98
C ASN A 81 -4.58 1.00 9.20
N SER A 82 -3.68 1.10 8.25
CA SER A 82 -2.56 2.05 8.22
C SER A 82 -2.31 2.48 6.77
N GLU A 83 -3.31 3.19 6.23
CA GLU A 83 -3.32 3.63 4.80
C GLU A 83 -2.03 4.33 4.40
N TYR A 84 -1.43 3.74 3.59
CA TYR A 84 -0.79 3.00 2.58
C TYR A 84 0.32 2.06 3.10
N SER A 85 0.64 2.05 4.41
CA SER A 85 1.69 1.20 4.99
C SER A 85 1.22 -0.21 5.35
N ASN A 86 -0.05 -0.51 5.12
CA ASN A 86 -0.70 -1.77 5.51
C ASN A 86 0.10 -3.02 5.14
N PHE A 87 0.64 -3.07 3.89
CA PHE A 87 1.44 -4.21 3.43
C PHE A 87 2.76 -4.33 4.20
N LEU A 88 3.51 -3.23 4.34
CA LEU A 88 4.80 -3.23 5.04
C LEU A 88 4.64 -3.66 6.49
N LEU A 89 3.65 -3.09 7.20
CA LEU A 89 3.35 -3.45 8.58
C LEU A 89 2.88 -4.90 8.69
N GLY A 90 2.10 -5.39 7.71
CA GLY A 90 1.72 -6.79 7.63
C GLY A 90 2.93 -7.71 7.51
N VAL A 91 3.90 -7.38 6.68
CA VAL A 91 5.15 -8.13 6.53
C VAL A 91 5.97 -8.11 7.82
N VAL A 92 6.11 -6.94 8.45
CA VAL A 92 6.82 -6.79 9.73
C VAL A 92 6.18 -7.67 10.81
N HIS A 93 4.87 -7.56 11.04
CA HIS A 93 4.19 -8.36 12.06
C HIS A 93 4.19 -9.85 11.75
N ALA A 94 4.13 -10.23 10.47
CA ALA A 94 4.26 -11.62 10.06
C ALA A 94 5.67 -12.17 10.35
N ALA A 95 6.72 -11.41 10.03
CA ALA A 95 8.10 -11.79 10.32
C ALA A 95 8.35 -11.93 11.82
N GLU A 96 7.93 -10.95 12.63
CA GLU A 96 8.00 -11.00 14.10
C GLU A 96 7.28 -12.24 14.67
N ALA A 97 6.14 -12.60 14.10
CA ALA A 97 5.40 -13.80 14.55
C ALA A 97 6.11 -15.10 14.19
N VAL A 98 6.76 -15.16 13.02
CA VAL A 98 7.59 -16.31 12.59
C VAL A 98 8.83 -16.43 13.47
N GLU A 99 9.57 -15.34 13.70
CA GLU A 99 10.74 -15.31 14.57
C GLU A 99 10.42 -15.72 16.01
N ALA A 100 9.26 -15.29 16.52
CA ALA A 100 8.75 -15.68 17.84
C ALA A 100 8.23 -17.12 17.90
N GLY A 101 8.24 -17.87 16.80
CA GLY A 101 7.72 -19.24 16.72
C GLY A 101 6.20 -19.34 16.93
N ARG A 102 5.47 -18.26 16.68
CA ARG A 102 4.00 -18.20 16.82
C ARG A 102 3.26 -18.64 15.57
N THR A 103 3.90 -18.50 14.42
CA THR A 103 3.41 -18.93 13.11
C THR A 103 4.57 -19.54 12.33
N ARG A 104 4.24 -20.43 11.40
CA ARG A 104 5.21 -20.90 10.40
C ARG A 104 5.07 -20.07 9.13
N ASN A 105 3.84 -19.93 8.64
CA ASN A 105 3.56 -19.17 7.43
C ASN A 105 2.41 -18.20 7.68
N SER A 106 2.56 -16.98 7.21
CA SER A 106 1.55 -15.94 7.22
C SER A 106 1.31 -15.43 5.81
N LEU A 107 0.07 -15.14 5.48
CA LEU A 107 -0.30 -14.47 4.24
C LEU A 107 -0.51 -12.99 4.53
N VAL A 108 0.12 -12.12 3.75
CA VAL A 108 -0.12 -10.67 3.77
C VAL A 108 -0.79 -10.29 2.47
N ALA A 109 -2.04 -9.80 2.52
CA ALA A 109 -2.84 -9.53 1.34
C ALA A 109 -3.51 -8.15 1.41
N CYS A 110 -3.39 -7.38 0.33
CA CYS A 110 -3.88 -6.02 0.23
C CYS A 110 -4.64 -5.79 -1.07
N GLY A 111 -5.74 -5.03 -0.97
CA GLY A 111 -6.52 -4.62 -2.13
C GLY A 111 -6.94 -3.15 -2.05
N ALA A 112 -6.90 -2.46 -3.18
CA ALA A 112 -7.29 -1.07 -3.33
C ALA A 112 -8.30 -0.90 -4.46
N ASN A 113 -9.45 -0.29 -4.16
CA ASN A 113 -10.51 0.06 -5.10
C ASN A 113 -10.86 1.57 -5.04
N TRP A 114 -9.83 2.38 -4.84
CA TRP A 114 -9.99 3.81 -4.58
C TRP A 114 -10.60 4.60 -5.74
N THR A 115 -10.49 4.09 -6.99
CA THR A 115 -11.01 4.81 -8.17
C THR A 115 -12.51 5.06 -8.08
N GLY A 116 -13.28 4.18 -7.43
CA GLY A 116 -14.71 4.36 -7.17
C GLY A 116 -15.04 5.42 -6.11
N HIS A 117 -14.02 5.92 -5.38
CA HIS A 117 -14.18 6.82 -4.24
C HIS A 117 -13.49 8.17 -4.43
N MET A 118 -13.15 8.51 -5.68
CA MET A 118 -12.44 9.74 -6.04
C MET A 118 -13.39 10.82 -6.56
N ASP A 119 -13.10 12.05 -6.19
CA ASP A 119 -13.68 13.22 -6.83
C ASP A 119 -12.85 13.61 -8.06
N TYR A 120 -13.26 13.16 -9.23
CA TYR A 120 -12.57 13.43 -10.51
C TYR A 120 -12.57 14.89 -10.95
N THR A 121 -13.13 15.80 -10.19
CA THR A 121 -12.93 17.24 -10.37
C THR A 121 -11.61 17.72 -9.73
N LYS A 122 -10.95 16.88 -8.92
CA LYS A 122 -9.69 17.16 -8.24
C LYS A 122 -8.49 16.60 -9.01
N GLY A 123 -7.37 17.32 -8.97
CA GLY A 123 -6.17 16.96 -9.72
C GLY A 123 -5.51 15.67 -9.26
N HIS A 124 -5.57 15.35 -7.97
CA HIS A 124 -4.98 14.11 -7.42
C HIS A 124 -5.70 12.83 -7.89
N ALA A 125 -6.99 12.93 -8.27
CA ALA A 125 -7.77 11.78 -8.73
C ALA A 125 -7.17 11.10 -9.96
N VAL A 126 -6.44 11.84 -10.81
CA VAL A 126 -5.84 11.30 -12.03
C VAL A 126 -4.75 10.26 -11.76
N SER A 127 -4.14 10.29 -10.58
CA SER A 127 -3.03 9.39 -10.24
C SER A 127 -3.49 8.03 -9.73
N ILE A 128 -4.69 7.91 -9.19
CA ILE A 128 -5.16 6.73 -8.47
C ILE A 128 -5.52 5.58 -9.41
N GLY A 129 -5.06 4.39 -9.09
CA GLY A 129 -5.40 3.12 -9.75
C GLY A 129 -5.83 2.06 -8.75
N ASP A 130 -6.65 1.10 -9.21
CA ASP A 130 -7.05 -0.07 -8.43
C ASP A 130 -6.06 -1.21 -8.64
N ALA A 131 -5.78 -1.93 -7.56
CA ALA A 131 -4.87 -3.08 -7.62
C ALA A 131 -5.03 -4.00 -6.40
N ALA A 132 -4.52 -5.22 -6.54
CA ALA A 132 -4.37 -6.18 -5.46
C ALA A 132 -2.99 -6.83 -5.48
N GLY A 133 -2.47 -7.16 -4.31
CA GLY A 133 -1.20 -7.86 -4.20
C GLY A 133 -1.11 -8.63 -2.89
N ALA A 134 -0.30 -9.69 -2.88
CA ALA A 134 -0.11 -10.52 -1.71
C ALA A 134 1.32 -11.08 -1.64
N ALA A 135 1.74 -11.46 -0.45
CA ALA A 135 2.99 -12.17 -0.20
C ALA A 135 2.80 -13.21 0.91
N VAL A 136 3.51 -14.31 0.80
CA VAL A 136 3.69 -15.27 1.90
C VAL A 136 4.95 -14.87 2.67
N VAL A 137 4.86 -14.84 3.99
CA VAL A 137 5.96 -14.61 4.93
C VAL A 137 6.14 -15.85 5.78
N GLY A 138 7.31 -16.48 5.68
CA GLY A 138 7.68 -17.71 6.37
C GLY A 138 9.20 -17.90 6.35
N PRO A 139 9.71 -19.06 6.79
CA PRO A 139 11.13 -19.36 6.71
C PRO A 139 11.63 -19.29 5.27
N SER A 140 12.62 -18.44 5.00
CA SER A 140 13.18 -18.22 3.67
C SER A 140 14.62 -17.72 3.77
N ASP A 141 15.41 -18.02 2.74
CA ASP A 141 16.76 -17.47 2.56
C ASP A 141 16.74 -16.24 1.62
N ARG A 142 15.58 -15.90 1.04
CA ARG A 142 15.38 -14.76 0.15
C ARG A 142 14.39 -13.76 0.74
N PHE A 143 14.64 -12.48 0.52
CA PHE A 143 13.83 -11.36 1.03
C PHE A 143 13.64 -11.44 2.56
N VAL A 144 14.73 -11.75 3.26
CA VAL A 144 14.75 -11.84 4.72
C VAL A 144 14.55 -10.44 5.31
N VAL A 145 13.58 -10.26 6.19
CA VAL A 145 13.38 -9.00 6.91
C VAL A 145 14.60 -8.73 7.80
N VAL A 146 15.33 -7.65 7.51
CA VAL A 146 16.50 -7.22 8.29
C VAL A 146 16.08 -6.28 9.40
N ASP A 147 15.33 -5.23 9.01
CA ASP A 147 14.97 -4.16 9.94
C ASP A 147 13.86 -3.27 9.33
N HIS A 148 13.22 -2.47 10.16
CA HIS A 148 12.25 -1.48 9.72
C HIS A 148 12.33 -0.20 10.57
N LEU A 149 11.87 0.91 9.99
CA LEU A 149 11.82 2.20 10.69
C LEU A 149 10.56 2.95 10.30
N THR A 150 9.82 3.45 11.29
CA THR A 150 8.65 4.32 11.06
C THR A 150 8.87 5.67 11.76
N ARG A 151 8.51 6.75 11.07
CA ARG A 151 8.38 8.09 11.65
C ARG A 151 7.00 8.64 11.37
N THR A 152 6.33 9.13 12.42
CA THR A 152 4.96 9.63 12.37
C THR A 152 4.93 11.13 12.72
N ALA A 153 4.24 11.92 11.89
CA ALA A 153 3.95 13.33 12.10
C ALA A 153 2.44 13.53 12.28
N SER A 154 1.90 13.07 13.41
CA SER A 154 0.45 13.04 13.70
C SER A 154 -0.21 14.42 13.74
N SER A 155 0.55 15.51 13.82
CA SER A 155 0.04 16.88 13.63
C SER A 155 -0.65 17.07 12.28
N GLN A 156 -0.36 16.22 11.30
CA GLN A 156 -0.92 16.25 9.94
C GLN A 156 -2.12 15.29 9.77
N TYR A 157 -2.73 14.87 10.86
CA TYR A 157 -3.87 13.94 10.86
C TYR A 157 -5.00 14.34 9.90
N HIS A 158 -5.28 15.63 9.76
CA HIS A 158 -6.34 16.16 8.90
C HIS A 158 -5.92 16.41 7.45
N GLY A 159 -4.67 16.18 7.07
CA GLY A 159 -4.14 16.51 5.75
C GLY A 159 -4.72 15.66 4.61
N LEU A 160 -4.81 14.37 4.87
CA LEU A 160 -5.29 13.35 3.91
C LEU A 160 -6.35 12.51 4.62
N THR A 161 -7.58 12.54 4.14
CA THR A 161 -8.71 11.87 4.82
C THR A 161 -9.60 11.15 3.82
N MET A 162 -10.28 10.11 4.31
CA MET A 162 -11.43 9.52 3.63
C MET A 162 -12.64 9.64 4.55
N THR A 163 -13.67 10.32 4.10
CA THR A 163 -14.84 10.62 4.92
C THR A 163 -16.12 10.57 4.09
N MET A 164 -17.25 10.39 4.75
CA MET A 164 -18.57 10.55 4.14
C MET A 164 -18.78 12.04 3.82
N ARG A 165 -18.79 12.39 2.53
CA ARG A 165 -19.07 13.75 2.09
C ARG A 165 -20.54 14.06 2.22
N THR A 166 -20.86 15.15 2.86
CA THR A 166 -22.21 15.72 2.86
C THR A 166 -22.33 16.82 1.80
N LEU A 167 -23.36 16.75 0.98
CA LEU A 167 -23.77 17.85 0.11
C LEU A 167 -24.87 18.65 0.78
N HIS A 168 -24.69 19.96 0.88
CA HIS A 168 -25.73 20.87 1.37
C HIS A 168 -26.40 21.54 0.16
N LEU A 169 -27.65 21.17 -0.08
CA LEU A 169 -28.45 21.75 -1.17
C LEU A 169 -29.78 22.24 -0.62
N ASN A 170 -30.04 23.57 -0.75
CA ASN A 170 -31.29 24.19 -0.32
C ASN A 170 -31.71 23.86 1.12
N GLY A 171 -30.76 23.85 2.05
CA GLY A 171 -31.00 23.53 3.46
C GLY A 171 -31.13 22.02 3.76
N LEU A 172 -31.00 21.16 2.78
CA LEU A 172 -30.93 19.71 2.94
C LEU A 172 -29.47 19.26 2.98
N THR A 173 -29.18 18.34 3.89
CA THR A 173 -27.91 17.63 3.92
C THR A 173 -28.08 16.28 3.24
N LEU A 174 -27.39 16.07 2.12
CA LEU A 174 -27.44 14.84 1.35
C LEU A 174 -26.11 14.11 1.50
N LEU A 175 -26.17 12.80 1.67
CA LEU A 175 -25.02 11.91 1.54
C LEU A 175 -24.98 11.35 0.12
N PRO A 176 -23.87 11.51 -0.64
CA PRO A 176 -23.71 10.78 -1.88
C PRO A 176 -23.84 9.28 -1.61
N THR A 177 -24.64 8.62 -2.40
CA THR A 177 -24.86 7.17 -2.30
C THR A 177 -24.40 6.49 -3.57
N ASP A 178 -23.88 5.29 -3.41
CA ASP A 178 -23.63 4.40 -4.52
C ASP A 178 -24.96 4.07 -5.22
N PRO A 179 -25.05 4.23 -6.55
CA PRO A 179 -26.31 4.06 -7.27
C PRO A 179 -26.80 2.61 -7.35
N VAL A 180 -25.93 1.64 -7.02
CA VAL A 180 -26.26 0.20 -7.04
C VAL A 180 -26.71 -0.27 -5.66
N THR A 181 -25.95 0.10 -4.62
CA THR A 181 -26.21 -0.36 -3.24
C THR A 181 -27.11 0.59 -2.45
N GLY A 182 -27.20 1.86 -2.86
CA GLY A 182 -27.91 2.89 -2.10
C GLY A 182 -27.21 3.33 -0.81
N LEU A 183 -26.01 2.80 -0.53
CA LEU A 183 -25.24 3.11 0.68
C LEU A 183 -24.44 4.39 0.50
N PRO A 184 -24.18 5.16 1.58
CA PRO A 184 -23.29 6.31 1.53
C PRO A 184 -21.89 5.90 1.07
N THR A 185 -21.32 6.66 0.13
CA THR A 185 -20.00 6.41 -0.43
C THR A 185 -18.98 7.33 0.22
N PRO A 186 -17.97 6.80 0.92
CA PRO A 186 -16.86 7.62 1.39
C PRO A 186 -16.06 8.17 0.22
N THR A 187 -15.59 9.40 0.37
CA THR A 187 -14.79 10.09 -0.65
C THR A 187 -13.45 10.48 -0.06
N TYR A 188 -12.39 10.24 -0.80
CA TYR A 188 -11.06 10.72 -0.47
C TYR A 188 -10.98 12.23 -0.69
N ASP A 189 -10.37 12.92 0.26
CA ASP A 189 -10.10 14.35 0.15
C ASP A 189 -8.71 14.68 0.70
N MET A 190 -8.13 15.71 0.09
CA MET A 190 -6.85 16.27 0.47
C MET A 190 -7.05 17.75 0.77
N THR A 191 -6.76 18.15 1.99
CA THR A 191 -6.86 19.55 2.38
C THR A 191 -5.76 20.38 1.69
N GLN A 192 -5.94 21.71 1.64
CA GLN A 192 -4.89 22.60 1.11
C GLN A 192 -3.57 22.41 1.88
N THR A 193 -3.63 22.32 3.19
CA THR A 193 -2.48 22.01 4.04
C THR A 193 -1.87 20.65 3.69
N GLY A 194 -2.71 19.62 3.48
CA GLY A 194 -2.25 18.29 3.04
C GLY A 194 -1.50 18.34 1.70
N ILE A 195 -1.95 19.17 0.76
CA ILE A 195 -1.26 19.37 -0.53
C ILE A 195 0.09 20.07 -0.35
N GLU A 196 0.14 21.09 0.50
CA GLU A 196 1.36 21.83 0.81
C GLU A 196 2.38 20.94 1.55
N ASP A 197 1.92 20.11 2.48
CA ASP A 197 2.74 19.18 3.23
C ASP A 197 3.27 18.03 2.38
N LEU A 198 2.51 17.56 1.39
CA LEU A 198 3.01 16.64 0.38
C LEU A 198 4.23 17.20 -0.36
N GLY A 199 4.21 18.50 -0.68
CA GLY A 199 5.32 19.18 -1.32
C GLY A 199 6.54 19.39 -0.41
N GLY A 200 6.33 19.58 0.90
CA GLY A 200 7.35 19.93 1.89
C GLY A 200 7.81 18.71 2.72
N LEU A 201 6.93 18.18 3.54
CA LEU A 201 7.29 17.15 4.52
C LEU A 201 7.55 15.78 3.87
N ILE A 202 6.68 15.33 2.96
CA ILE A 202 6.83 14.02 2.31
C ILE A 202 8.07 13.98 1.42
N LYS A 203 8.36 15.09 0.73
CA LYS A 203 9.53 15.21 -0.13
C LYS A 203 10.82 14.84 0.60
N ASP A 204 11.00 15.35 1.81
CA ASP A 204 12.23 15.16 2.58
C ASP A 204 12.13 14.01 3.59
N ALA A 205 10.94 13.65 4.08
CA ALA A 205 10.78 12.59 5.07
C ALA A 205 11.15 11.21 4.52
N VAL A 206 10.83 10.91 3.26
CA VAL A 206 11.16 9.61 2.62
C VAL A 206 12.68 9.38 2.57
N PRO A 207 13.51 10.29 2.01
CA PRO A 207 14.96 10.11 2.03
C PRO A 207 15.56 10.03 3.44
N VAL A 208 15.04 10.81 4.38
CA VAL A 208 15.53 10.80 5.77
C VAL A 208 15.29 9.43 6.41
N VAL A 209 14.06 8.89 6.33
CA VAL A 209 13.74 7.58 6.93
C VAL A 209 14.51 6.46 6.23
N ALA A 210 14.60 6.50 4.90
CA ALA A 210 15.36 5.53 4.11
C ALA A 210 16.84 5.50 4.51
N LEU A 211 17.51 6.66 4.51
CA LEU A 211 18.94 6.76 4.81
C LEU A 211 19.25 6.45 6.28
N ASP A 212 18.36 6.81 7.21
CA ASP A 212 18.53 6.45 8.62
C ASP A 212 18.44 4.93 8.83
N LEU A 213 17.53 4.24 8.14
CA LEU A 213 17.43 2.78 8.20
C LEU A 213 18.66 2.12 7.62
N LEU A 214 19.13 2.55 6.44
CA LEU A 214 20.33 2.03 5.80
C LEU A 214 21.58 2.26 6.70
N LYS A 215 21.75 3.46 7.22
CA LYS A 215 22.84 3.79 8.14
C LYS A 215 22.83 2.96 9.42
N ARG A 216 21.64 2.70 9.97
CA ARG A 216 21.49 1.88 11.20
C ARG A 216 21.95 0.43 10.97
N ASN A 217 21.87 -0.06 9.75
CA ASN A 217 22.23 -1.41 9.36
C ASN A 217 23.57 -1.52 8.59
N ASP A 218 24.32 -0.41 8.50
CA ASP A 218 25.62 -0.35 7.81
C ASP A 218 25.53 -0.74 6.30
N VAL A 219 24.39 -0.43 5.66
CA VAL A 219 24.12 -0.75 4.24
C VAL A 219 24.39 0.45 3.35
N ASP A 220 25.24 0.25 2.32
CA ASP A 220 25.49 1.26 1.28
C ASP A 220 24.29 1.33 0.32
N PRO A 221 23.76 2.52 0.01
CA PRO A 221 22.71 2.69 -1.00
C PRO A 221 23.02 2.03 -2.35
N ASN A 222 24.29 1.91 -2.74
CA ASN A 222 24.71 1.20 -3.96
C ASN A 222 24.47 -0.32 -3.93
N GLN A 223 24.08 -0.90 -2.79
CA GLN A 223 23.73 -2.32 -2.66
C GLN A 223 22.21 -2.53 -2.69
N VAL A 224 21.43 -1.47 -2.93
CA VAL A 224 19.98 -1.44 -2.69
C VAL A 224 19.19 -1.28 -3.98
N THR A 225 18.18 -2.12 -4.15
CA THR A 225 17.02 -1.84 -5.01
C THR A 225 15.95 -1.12 -4.18
N LEU A 226 15.55 0.08 -4.64
CA LEU A 226 14.55 0.91 -3.98
C LEU A 226 13.18 0.73 -4.63
N LEU A 227 12.16 0.50 -3.81
CA LEU A 227 10.74 0.57 -4.15
C LEU A 227 10.07 1.59 -3.22
N THR A 228 9.30 2.53 -3.77
CA THR A 228 8.61 3.53 -2.92
C THR A 228 7.12 3.60 -3.22
N HIS A 229 6.40 4.37 -2.39
CA HIS A 229 5.11 4.88 -2.79
C HIS A 229 5.22 5.59 -4.14
N GLN A 230 4.27 5.35 -5.03
CA GLN A 230 4.24 5.95 -6.36
C GLN A 230 2.96 6.78 -6.57
N GLY A 231 3.13 8.07 -6.76
CA GLY A 231 2.01 9.00 -6.98
C GLY A 231 2.43 10.22 -7.78
N SER A 232 3.75 10.48 -7.85
CA SER A 232 4.30 11.64 -8.55
C SER A 232 5.73 11.37 -8.99
N ARG A 233 6.00 11.45 -10.29
CA ARG A 233 7.37 11.33 -10.84
C ARG A 233 8.31 12.38 -10.22
N ILE A 234 7.81 13.59 -9.98
CA ILE A 234 8.62 14.67 -9.38
C ILE A 234 9.15 14.29 -7.99
N LEU A 235 8.28 13.70 -7.14
CA LEU A 235 8.70 13.24 -5.82
C LEU A 235 9.65 12.04 -5.93
N MET A 236 9.33 11.09 -6.79
CA MET A 236 10.13 9.88 -6.98
C MET A 236 11.54 10.21 -7.51
N ASP A 237 11.67 11.12 -8.46
CA ASP A 237 12.96 11.60 -8.98
C ASP A 237 13.77 12.27 -7.86
N HIS A 238 13.13 13.11 -7.03
CA HIS A 238 13.79 13.72 -5.88
C HIS A 238 14.29 12.67 -4.88
N TRP A 239 13.47 11.64 -4.58
CA TRP A 239 13.87 10.56 -3.68
C TRP A 239 15.04 9.75 -4.23
N ASN A 240 15.03 9.47 -5.53
CA ASN A 240 16.13 8.82 -6.23
C ASN A 240 17.45 9.61 -6.12
N GLU A 241 17.38 10.91 -6.39
CA GLU A 241 18.54 11.81 -6.31
C GLU A 241 19.12 11.92 -4.89
N ARG A 242 18.27 11.82 -3.87
CA ARG A 242 18.67 11.97 -2.46
C ARG A 242 19.17 10.67 -1.84
N ILE A 243 18.54 9.54 -2.16
CA ILE A 243 18.89 8.21 -1.61
C ILE A 243 20.05 7.60 -2.40
N LYS A 244 20.07 7.77 -3.74
CA LYS A 244 21.05 7.23 -4.67
C LYS A 244 21.18 5.70 -4.59
N PRO A 245 20.06 4.96 -4.68
CA PRO A 245 20.11 3.52 -4.71
C PRO A 245 20.80 3.03 -5.99
N ARG A 246 21.26 1.79 -6.01
CA ARG A 246 21.76 1.15 -7.25
C ARG A 246 20.68 1.05 -8.31
N GLU A 247 19.48 0.70 -7.90
CA GLU A 247 18.31 0.55 -8.76
C GLU A 247 17.09 1.18 -8.10
N TYR A 248 16.26 1.84 -8.90
CA TYR A 248 14.97 2.36 -8.44
C TYR A 248 13.90 1.87 -9.40
N LEU A 249 13.05 0.96 -8.93
CA LEU A 249 12.05 0.28 -9.74
C LEU A 249 10.64 0.79 -9.40
N ASP A 250 9.82 1.03 -10.41
CA ASP A 250 8.44 1.47 -10.26
C ASP A 250 7.59 1.09 -11.48
N THR A 251 6.29 1.11 -11.28
CA THR A 251 5.28 0.89 -12.33
C THR A 251 4.35 2.10 -12.49
N LEU A 252 4.78 3.30 -12.07
CA LEU A 252 3.97 4.52 -12.06
C LEU A 252 3.30 4.81 -13.42
N ALA A 253 4.07 4.70 -14.51
CA ALA A 253 3.56 5.00 -15.85
C ALA A 253 2.40 4.08 -16.24
N GLU A 254 2.44 2.81 -15.87
CA GLU A 254 1.48 1.79 -16.30
C GLU A 254 0.32 1.57 -15.35
N HIS A 255 0.53 1.74 -14.04
CA HIS A 255 -0.44 1.38 -13.01
C HIS A 255 -0.88 2.57 -12.15
N GLY A 256 -0.14 3.68 -12.17
CA GLY A 256 -0.42 4.84 -11.34
C GLY A 256 -0.17 4.58 -9.85
N ASN A 257 -0.86 5.33 -9.01
CA ASN A 257 -0.82 5.19 -7.56
C ASN A 257 -1.80 4.10 -7.12
N MET A 258 -1.30 2.91 -6.84
CA MET A 258 -2.08 1.77 -6.36
C MET A 258 -2.23 1.74 -4.84
N THR A 259 -1.96 2.87 -4.16
CA THR A 259 -2.04 3.02 -2.70
C THR A 259 -1.30 1.89 -1.95
N LEU A 260 -1.96 1.15 -1.05
CA LEU A 260 -1.35 0.05 -0.29
C LEU A 260 -0.92 -1.16 -1.15
N ALA A 261 -1.50 -1.34 -2.32
CA ALA A 261 -1.13 -2.42 -3.23
C ALA A 261 0.13 -2.12 -4.07
N THR A 262 0.64 -0.88 -4.05
CA THR A 262 1.84 -0.48 -4.78
C THR A 262 3.03 -1.39 -4.50
N TYR A 263 3.28 -1.70 -3.23
CA TYR A 263 4.49 -2.41 -2.81
C TYR A 263 4.48 -3.89 -3.18
N PRO A 264 3.42 -4.68 -2.88
CA PRO A 264 3.37 -6.07 -3.29
C PRO A 264 3.30 -6.23 -4.81
N VAL A 265 2.65 -5.31 -5.54
CA VAL A 265 2.60 -5.35 -7.01
C VAL A 265 3.98 -5.08 -7.59
N ASN A 266 4.67 -4.02 -7.18
CA ASN A 266 6.02 -3.72 -7.67
C ASN A 266 7.01 -4.82 -7.31
N LEU A 267 6.96 -5.34 -6.07
CA LEU A 267 7.82 -6.45 -5.66
C LEU A 267 7.57 -7.70 -6.53
N ALA A 268 6.31 -8.05 -6.80
CA ALA A 268 5.97 -9.19 -7.64
C ALA A 268 6.34 -8.98 -9.12
N TYR A 269 6.20 -7.75 -9.62
CA TYR A 269 6.50 -7.38 -11.01
C TYR A 269 7.99 -7.53 -11.32
N TYR A 270 8.85 -7.11 -10.38
CA TYR A 270 10.30 -7.09 -10.53
C TYR A 270 11.01 -8.22 -9.76
N LEU A 271 10.29 -9.21 -9.24
CA LEU A 271 10.82 -10.24 -8.33
C LEU A 271 12.07 -10.95 -8.88
N ASP A 272 12.08 -11.23 -10.18
CA ASP A 272 13.16 -11.96 -10.85
C ASP A 272 14.24 -11.00 -11.43
N GLU A 273 13.99 -9.70 -11.41
CA GLU A 273 14.92 -8.67 -11.88
C GLU A 273 15.75 -8.06 -10.76
N ILE A 274 15.30 -8.20 -9.49
CA ILE A 274 16.03 -7.70 -8.32
C ILE A 274 17.29 -8.55 -8.12
N THR A 275 18.46 -7.93 -8.34
CA THR A 275 19.78 -8.59 -8.25
C THR A 275 20.71 -7.97 -7.21
N THR A 276 20.28 -6.91 -6.55
CA THR A 276 21.04 -6.24 -5.48
C THR A 276 21.05 -7.09 -4.20
N GLU A 277 21.93 -6.77 -3.27
CA GLU A 277 22.01 -7.48 -1.98
C GLU A 277 20.80 -7.18 -1.08
N TYR A 278 20.26 -5.97 -1.19
CA TYR A 278 19.12 -5.52 -0.38
C TYR A 278 18.01 -4.92 -1.23
N THR A 279 16.78 -5.07 -0.74
CA THR A 279 15.61 -4.34 -1.22
C THR A 279 15.11 -3.43 -0.10
N LEU A 280 14.98 -2.14 -0.40
CA LEU A 280 14.42 -1.14 0.51
C LEU A 280 13.04 -0.72 -0.01
N ILE A 281 12.01 -0.92 0.79
CA ILE A 281 10.64 -0.51 0.47
C ILE A 281 10.24 0.63 1.38
N VAL A 282 9.80 1.76 0.82
CA VAL A 282 9.42 2.94 1.60
C VAL A 282 7.99 3.37 1.30
N ALA A 283 7.13 3.28 2.30
CA ALA A 283 5.74 3.71 2.28
C ALA A 283 5.58 5.11 2.85
N VAL A 284 4.71 5.90 2.22
CA VAL A 284 4.17 7.16 2.77
C VAL A 284 2.68 6.97 2.98
N ALA A 285 2.16 7.34 4.13
CA ALA A 285 0.81 6.97 4.52
C ALA A 285 0.00 8.13 5.12
N CYS A 286 -1.32 7.97 5.10
CA CYS A 286 -2.27 8.91 5.71
C CYS A 286 -2.02 9.04 7.22
N GLY A 287 -2.38 10.20 7.81
CA GLY A 287 -1.97 10.57 9.17
C GLY A 287 -0.50 10.99 9.22
N LEU A 288 0.10 11.12 8.05
CA LEU A 288 1.47 11.44 7.71
C LEU A 288 2.48 10.62 8.52
N HIS A 289 2.71 9.42 8.06
CA HIS A 289 3.84 8.61 8.52
C HIS A 289 4.60 8.01 7.34
N VAL A 290 5.88 7.77 7.55
CA VAL A 290 6.77 7.12 6.59
C VAL A 290 7.29 5.85 7.24
N THR A 291 7.11 4.73 6.58
CA THR A 291 7.62 3.42 7.01
C THR A 291 8.59 2.90 5.97
N ALA A 292 9.80 2.55 6.38
CA ALA A 292 10.80 1.88 5.57
C ALA A 292 11.01 0.44 6.08
N LEU A 293 11.11 -0.51 5.15
CA LEU A 293 11.37 -1.92 5.38
C LEU A 293 12.60 -2.33 4.58
N LEU A 294 13.60 -2.90 5.25
CA LEU A 294 14.83 -3.42 4.64
C LEU A 294 14.78 -4.93 4.58
N LEU A 295 14.92 -5.46 3.38
CA LEU A 295 15.00 -6.89 3.09
C LEU A 295 16.38 -7.23 2.55
N ARG A 296 16.91 -8.39 2.91
CA ARG A 296 18.09 -9.00 2.28
C ARG A 296 17.61 -10.04 1.26
N ASN A 297 18.10 -9.92 0.02
CA ASN A 297 17.69 -10.74 -1.11
C ASN A 297 18.43 -12.07 -1.19
#